data_bcbd4473ea03017b51c2e52af03b2548
#
_entry.id   bcbd4473ea03017b51c2e52af03b2548
#
_cell.length_a   1.000
_cell.length_b   1.000
_cell.length_c   1.000
_cell.angle_alpha   90.00
_cell.angle_beta   90.00
_cell.angle_gamma   90.00
#
_symmetry.space_group_name_H-M   'P 1'
#
loop_
_entity.id
_entity.type
_entity.pdbx_description
1 polymer ?
#
loop_
_entity_poly.entity_id
_entity_poly.type
_entity_poly.pdbx_seq_one_letter_code
_entity_poly.pdbx_strand_id
1 'polypeptide(L)'
;MSWDFKRLTVWCAIGCSLPFAASAGELFAPGVISTGVQETSATFAPDGKTVYFMRSDFGESNDTILESRFTGQSWGMPRVASFSGEWHDSEPALSPDGKRLYFVSNRPVTPGGSPVMAEMKGQSFPGKNLWYVERQRNGEWGAPVHVEGDLNRGAMIYNPSVTANGDVYFSAHRDDSGAAYQIYVARWTGKAYANAERVDLGDIKNNRMDPGVDPDGRFLVYAGNEGDSLGSADIYISFRDKDGKCGKPEHLGGDVNSKSLENAPSFGRGFGELYVASQRGVEMTFPKQRDTYESLMKTLNGPLNGSRNIWRFDISDVLRAHGIRS
;
A
#
# COMPACT_ATOMS: atom_id res chain seq x y z
N MET A 1 -61.11 20.80 39.15
CA MET A 1 -59.96 19.87 39.19
C MET A 1 -59.43 19.74 37.76
N SER A 2 -58.37 20.51 37.47
CA SER A 2 -57.72 20.49 36.16
C SER A 2 -56.42 19.66 36.25
N TRP A 3 -56.25 18.74 35.36
CA TRP A 3 -55.06 17.91 35.26
C TRP A 3 -54.22 18.43 34.13
N ASP A 4 -53.04 18.98 34.46
CA ASP A 4 -52.02 19.44 33.50
C ASP A 4 -51.20 18.21 33.02
N PHE A 5 -51.25 17.90 31.72
CA PHE A 5 -50.37 16.95 31.06
C PHE A 5 -49.13 17.69 30.54
N LYS A 6 -47.99 17.63 31.25
CA LYS A 6 -46.70 18.01 30.71
C LYS A 6 -46.24 16.97 29.67
N ARG A 7 -46.18 17.35 28.42
CA ARG A 7 -45.56 16.60 27.34
C ARG A 7 -44.04 16.64 27.51
N LEU A 8 -43.43 15.49 27.75
CA LEU A 8 -41.99 15.28 27.67
C LEU A 8 -41.62 15.12 26.18
N THR A 9 -40.95 16.10 25.61
CA THR A 9 -40.38 15.99 24.26
C THR A 9 -39.02 15.36 24.40
N VAL A 10 -38.91 14.08 24.01
CA VAL A 10 -37.63 13.38 23.90
C VAL A 10 -37.00 13.79 22.55
N TRP A 11 -35.92 14.54 22.61
CA TRP A 11 -35.08 14.81 21.45
C TRP A 11 -34.20 13.58 21.19
N CYS A 12 -34.55 12.76 20.18
CA CYS A 12 -33.62 11.83 19.59
C CYS A 12 -32.62 12.65 18.74
N ALA A 13 -31.41 12.80 19.24
CA ALA A 13 -30.30 13.27 18.44
C ALA A 13 -29.93 12.16 17.44
N ILE A 14 -30.47 12.25 16.22
CA ILE A 14 -29.98 11.46 15.08
C ILE A 14 -28.61 12.07 14.75
N GLY A 15 -27.56 11.37 15.18
CA GLY A 15 -26.20 11.64 14.74
C GLY A 15 -26.10 11.38 13.24
N CYS A 16 -26.32 12.39 12.41
CA CYS A 16 -25.92 12.38 11.01
C CYS A 16 -24.39 12.39 11.00
N SER A 17 -23.76 11.24 10.81
CA SER A 17 -22.38 11.17 10.36
C SER A 17 -22.35 11.74 8.93
N LEU A 18 -21.88 12.97 8.79
CA LEU A 18 -21.58 13.54 7.50
C LEU A 18 -20.48 12.69 6.85
N PRO A 19 -20.60 12.26 5.60
CA PRO A 19 -19.49 11.63 4.92
C PRO A 19 -18.35 12.65 4.83
N PHE A 20 -17.20 12.30 5.39
CA PHE A 20 -15.99 13.09 5.22
C PHE A 20 -15.57 12.98 3.75
N ALA A 21 -15.56 14.11 3.06
CA ALA A 21 -15.02 14.18 1.71
C ALA A 21 -13.49 14.25 1.84
N ALA A 22 -12.79 13.18 1.45
CA ALA A 22 -11.39 13.28 1.09
C ALA A 22 -11.29 14.22 -0.12
N SER A 23 -10.22 15.01 -0.24
CA SER A 23 -10.05 15.83 -1.45
C SER A 23 -9.88 14.90 -2.66
N ALA A 24 -10.46 15.25 -3.80
CA ALA A 24 -10.34 14.48 -5.03
C ALA A 24 -8.86 14.15 -5.26
N GLY A 25 -8.56 12.85 -5.46
CA GLY A 25 -7.20 12.38 -5.63
C GLY A 25 -6.51 12.98 -6.84
N GLU A 26 -5.22 13.16 -6.78
CA GLU A 26 -4.42 13.62 -7.92
C GLU A 26 -3.41 12.54 -8.36
N LEU A 27 -3.23 12.45 -9.67
CA LEU A 27 -2.26 11.55 -10.27
C LEU A 27 -0.84 12.00 -9.88
N PHE A 28 -0.06 11.12 -9.27
CA PHE A 28 1.25 11.48 -8.75
C PHE A 28 2.30 11.54 -9.84
N ALA A 29 2.88 12.73 -10.06
CA ALA A 29 3.95 13.02 -11.02
C ALA A 29 3.73 12.38 -12.42
N PRO A 30 2.64 12.76 -13.13
CA PRO A 30 2.27 12.17 -14.40
C PRO A 30 3.36 12.33 -15.46
N GLY A 31 3.62 11.25 -16.22
CA GLY A 31 4.65 11.19 -17.25
C GLY A 31 6.07 10.97 -16.70
N VAL A 32 6.26 11.01 -15.38
CA VAL A 32 7.56 10.78 -14.73
C VAL A 32 7.48 9.53 -13.83
N ILE A 33 6.60 9.55 -12.83
CA ILE A 33 6.37 8.41 -11.92
C ILE A 33 5.17 7.61 -12.40
N SER A 34 4.00 8.23 -12.58
CA SER A 34 2.84 7.58 -13.17
C SER A 34 2.90 7.68 -14.70
N THR A 35 2.99 6.53 -15.37
CA THR A 35 3.19 6.44 -16.85
C THR A 35 2.20 5.47 -17.49
N GLY A 36 2.48 4.94 -18.65
CA GLY A 36 1.64 3.96 -19.36
C GLY A 36 1.87 2.51 -18.96
N VAL A 37 2.69 2.25 -17.93
CA VAL A 37 2.95 0.90 -17.42
C VAL A 37 2.48 0.76 -15.96
N GLN A 38 2.78 -0.34 -15.29
CA GLN A 38 2.37 -0.55 -13.89
C GLN A 38 3.29 0.19 -12.93
N GLU A 39 2.77 1.08 -12.09
CA GLU A 39 3.49 1.69 -10.99
C GLU A 39 2.72 1.52 -9.68
N THR A 40 3.40 0.99 -8.64
CA THR A 40 2.80 0.71 -7.34
C THR A 40 3.77 0.93 -6.19
N SER A 41 3.29 0.78 -4.97
CA SER A 41 4.08 0.65 -3.73
C SER A 41 5.09 1.79 -3.52
N ALA A 42 4.62 3.04 -3.61
CA ALA A 42 5.47 4.19 -3.35
C ALA A 42 5.87 4.24 -1.87
N THR A 43 7.13 4.55 -1.57
CA THR A 43 7.60 4.84 -0.22
C THR A 43 8.55 6.03 -0.22
N PHE A 44 8.46 6.89 0.77
CA PHE A 44 9.16 8.18 0.77
C PHE A 44 10.25 8.23 1.83
N ALA A 45 11.39 8.82 1.45
CA ALA A 45 12.42 9.15 2.44
C ALA A 45 11.90 10.18 3.46
N PRO A 46 12.40 10.16 4.72
CA PRO A 46 11.93 11.07 5.77
C PRO A 46 12.05 12.55 5.42
N ASP A 47 12.94 12.92 4.51
CA ASP A 47 13.08 14.30 4.01
C ASP A 47 11.99 14.69 2.97
N GLY A 48 11.18 13.72 2.51
CA GLY A 48 10.16 13.91 1.48
C GLY A 48 10.71 14.24 0.09
N LYS A 49 12.03 14.05 -0.13
CA LYS A 49 12.70 14.41 -1.40
C LYS A 49 13.12 13.23 -2.25
N THR A 50 12.99 12.01 -1.74
CA THR A 50 13.26 10.78 -2.48
C THR A 50 12.07 9.87 -2.34
N VAL A 51 11.61 9.30 -3.46
CA VAL A 51 10.58 8.26 -3.50
C VAL A 51 11.16 7.02 -4.15
N TYR A 52 10.88 5.87 -3.56
CA TYR A 52 11.08 4.55 -4.14
C TYR A 52 9.72 3.98 -4.52
N PHE A 53 9.63 3.30 -5.65
CA PHE A 53 8.39 2.69 -6.11
C PHE A 53 8.69 1.53 -7.04
N MET A 54 7.75 0.62 -7.17
CA MET A 54 7.84 -0.46 -8.15
C MET A 54 7.36 0.02 -9.51
N ARG A 55 8.08 -0.37 -10.56
CA ARG A 55 7.61 -0.29 -11.93
C ARG A 55 7.71 -1.67 -12.58
N SER A 56 6.71 -2.03 -13.37
CA SER A 56 6.66 -3.31 -14.06
C SER A 56 5.99 -3.19 -15.43
N ASP A 57 6.10 -4.23 -16.24
CA ASP A 57 5.23 -4.43 -17.39
C ASP A 57 3.80 -4.78 -16.94
N PHE A 58 2.88 -4.83 -17.90
CA PHE A 58 1.47 -5.11 -17.60
C PHE A 58 1.25 -6.52 -16.99
N GLY A 59 2.11 -7.48 -17.28
CA GLY A 59 2.05 -8.85 -16.77
C GLY A 59 2.82 -9.07 -15.46
N GLU A 60 3.44 -8.02 -14.91
CA GLU A 60 4.31 -8.10 -13.72
C GLU A 60 5.41 -9.15 -13.84
N SER A 61 5.93 -9.31 -15.06
CA SER A 61 7.01 -10.24 -15.34
C SER A 61 8.41 -9.64 -15.14
N ASN A 62 8.49 -8.31 -14.94
CA ASN A 62 9.74 -7.56 -14.80
C ASN A 62 9.60 -6.49 -13.69
N ASP A 63 9.33 -6.94 -12.46
CA ASP A 63 9.23 -6.06 -11.30
C ASP A 63 10.60 -5.46 -10.96
N THR A 64 10.68 -4.14 -10.94
CA THR A 64 11.93 -3.42 -10.65
C THR A 64 11.65 -2.22 -9.74
N ILE A 65 12.48 -2.03 -8.71
CA ILE A 65 12.39 -0.88 -7.83
C ILE A 65 13.17 0.29 -8.44
N LEU A 66 12.48 1.41 -8.58
CA LEU A 66 13.04 2.66 -9.07
C LEU A 66 13.13 3.67 -7.92
N GLU A 67 14.03 4.65 -8.09
CA GLU A 67 14.06 5.84 -7.25
C GLU A 67 13.90 7.10 -8.10
N SER A 68 13.21 8.11 -7.55
CA SER A 68 13.16 9.46 -8.10
C SER A 68 13.42 10.48 -7.01
N ARG A 69 14.01 11.62 -7.39
CA ARG A 69 14.32 12.71 -6.47
C ARG A 69 13.58 13.98 -6.85
N PHE A 70 13.04 14.63 -5.84
CA PHE A 70 12.40 15.93 -5.99
C PHE A 70 13.47 17.02 -6.13
N THR A 71 13.42 17.78 -7.23
CA THR A 71 14.39 18.81 -7.56
C THR A 71 14.11 20.17 -6.93
N GLY A 72 13.04 20.27 -6.13
CA GLY A 72 12.53 21.53 -5.58
C GLY A 72 11.36 22.12 -6.38
N GLN A 73 11.17 21.68 -7.62
CA GLN A 73 10.05 22.08 -8.50
C GLN A 73 9.24 20.89 -9.00
N SER A 74 9.90 19.78 -9.33
CA SER A 74 9.30 18.58 -9.88
C SER A 74 10.07 17.33 -9.48
N TRP A 75 9.46 16.17 -9.66
CA TRP A 75 10.14 14.88 -9.57
C TRP A 75 11.02 14.68 -10.80
N GLY A 76 12.27 14.26 -10.58
CA GLY A 76 13.22 13.96 -11.64
C GLY A 76 12.93 12.60 -12.30
N MET A 77 13.54 12.37 -13.47
CA MET A 77 13.45 11.07 -14.15
C MET A 77 13.92 9.95 -13.22
N PRO A 78 13.11 8.89 -13.07
CA PRO A 78 13.47 7.75 -12.23
C PRO A 78 14.70 7.01 -12.76
N ARG A 79 15.42 6.39 -11.84
CA ARG A 79 16.51 5.45 -12.15
C ARG A 79 16.28 4.14 -11.37
N VAL A 80 16.81 3.05 -11.87
CA VAL A 80 16.80 1.78 -11.15
C VAL A 80 17.57 1.95 -9.84
N ALA A 81 16.98 1.51 -8.73
CA ALA A 81 17.64 1.53 -7.42
C ALA A 81 18.87 0.60 -7.46
N SER A 82 19.97 1.01 -6.80
CA SER A 82 21.26 0.31 -6.91
C SER A 82 21.27 -1.15 -6.48
N PHE A 83 20.25 -1.59 -5.77
CA PHE A 83 20.08 -2.96 -5.27
C PHE A 83 19.06 -3.79 -6.07
N SER A 84 18.45 -3.22 -7.12
CA SER A 84 17.37 -3.82 -7.91
C SER A 84 17.73 -3.93 -9.39
N GLY A 85 16.90 -4.67 -10.15
CA GLY A 85 17.02 -4.83 -11.60
C GLY A 85 17.72 -6.11 -12.07
N GLU A 86 18.10 -7.00 -11.16
CA GLU A 86 18.64 -8.34 -11.49
C GLU A 86 17.63 -9.45 -11.19
N TRP A 87 16.69 -9.20 -10.30
CA TRP A 87 15.68 -10.14 -9.81
C TRP A 87 14.31 -9.50 -9.86
N HIS A 88 13.25 -10.28 -9.59
CA HIS A 88 11.92 -9.73 -9.34
C HIS A 88 11.94 -9.01 -7.99
N ASP A 89 12.28 -7.74 -8.00
CA ASP A 89 12.32 -6.87 -6.82
C ASP A 89 11.11 -5.95 -6.82
N SER A 90 10.26 -6.07 -5.80
CA SER A 90 9.00 -5.32 -5.74
C SER A 90 8.69 -4.80 -4.34
N GLU A 91 7.69 -3.93 -4.28
CA GLU A 91 7.01 -3.53 -3.05
C GLU A 91 7.97 -2.94 -1.99
N PRO A 92 8.70 -1.87 -2.33
CA PRO A 92 9.62 -1.22 -1.40
C PRO A 92 8.89 -0.58 -0.22
N ALA A 93 9.46 -0.72 0.98
CA ALA A 93 8.99 -0.10 2.21
C ALA A 93 10.16 0.46 3.02
N LEU A 94 10.26 1.77 3.09
CA LEU A 94 11.30 2.44 3.85
C LEU A 94 10.96 2.46 5.34
N SER A 95 11.94 2.15 6.20
CA SER A 95 11.76 2.35 7.65
C SER A 95 11.55 3.84 7.96
N PRO A 96 10.75 4.19 8.98
CA PRO A 96 10.45 5.59 9.32
C PRO A 96 11.69 6.45 9.59
N ASP A 97 12.79 5.85 10.06
CA ASP A 97 14.08 6.55 10.25
C ASP A 97 14.95 6.64 8.98
N GLY A 98 14.48 6.05 7.87
CA GLY A 98 15.17 6.06 6.57
C GLY A 98 16.43 5.22 6.48
N LYS A 99 16.73 4.39 7.50
CA LYS A 99 17.98 3.62 7.54
C LYS A 99 17.91 2.28 6.84
N ARG A 100 16.71 1.68 6.76
CA ARG A 100 16.48 0.41 6.06
C ARG A 100 15.39 0.58 5.01
N LEU A 101 15.59 -0.01 3.85
CA LEU A 101 14.54 -0.18 2.86
C LEU A 101 14.28 -1.68 2.72
N TYR A 102 13.09 -2.09 3.09
CA TYR A 102 12.59 -3.45 2.94
C TYR A 102 11.97 -3.59 1.56
N PHE A 103 12.01 -4.79 1.00
CA PHE A 103 11.38 -5.11 -0.26
C PHE A 103 11.21 -6.63 -0.39
N VAL A 104 10.39 -7.08 -1.31
CA VAL A 104 10.27 -8.50 -1.60
C VAL A 104 11.00 -8.86 -2.89
N SER A 105 11.57 -10.06 -2.91
CA SER A 105 12.39 -10.52 -4.03
C SER A 105 12.40 -12.04 -4.14
N ASN A 106 12.54 -12.53 -5.37
CA ASN A 106 12.78 -13.95 -5.63
C ASN A 106 14.26 -14.32 -5.69
N ARG A 107 15.18 -13.41 -5.31
CA ARG A 107 16.63 -13.69 -5.32
C ARG A 107 16.99 -14.88 -4.45
N PRO A 108 18.03 -15.64 -4.80
CA PRO A 108 18.51 -16.76 -3.98
C PRO A 108 18.85 -16.33 -2.57
N VAL A 109 18.41 -17.09 -1.56
CA VAL A 109 18.75 -16.85 -0.16
C VAL A 109 20.24 -17.03 0.11
N THR A 110 20.87 -17.96 -0.63
CA THR A 110 22.32 -18.18 -0.56
C THR A 110 22.98 -17.78 -1.90
N PRO A 111 24.14 -17.13 -1.87
CA PRO A 111 24.87 -16.77 -3.07
C PRO A 111 25.06 -17.97 -4.03
N GLY A 112 24.74 -17.81 -5.30
CA GLY A 112 24.83 -18.87 -6.30
C GLY A 112 23.75 -19.96 -6.22
N GLY A 113 22.78 -19.83 -5.31
CA GLY A 113 21.63 -20.73 -5.20
C GLY A 113 20.59 -20.50 -6.31
N SER A 114 19.52 -21.30 -6.26
CA SER A 114 18.37 -21.12 -7.17
C SER A 114 17.48 -19.98 -6.69
N PRO A 115 16.78 -19.28 -7.59
CA PRO A 115 15.74 -18.32 -7.23
C PRO A 115 14.70 -18.93 -6.29
N VAL A 116 14.17 -18.11 -5.40
CA VAL A 116 13.06 -18.51 -4.54
C VAL A 116 11.84 -18.78 -5.41
N MET A 117 11.26 -19.96 -5.25
CA MET A 117 10.02 -20.34 -5.91
C MET A 117 8.93 -20.58 -4.88
N ALA A 118 7.71 -20.27 -5.23
CA ALA A 118 6.52 -20.57 -4.46
C ALA A 118 5.66 -21.59 -5.21
N GLU A 119 4.90 -22.37 -4.48
CA GLU A 119 3.94 -23.31 -5.06
C GLU A 119 2.53 -23.01 -4.58
N MET A 120 1.59 -22.97 -5.50
CA MET A 120 0.17 -22.83 -5.20
C MET A 120 -0.64 -23.70 -6.17
N LYS A 121 -1.51 -24.54 -5.62
CA LYS A 121 -2.37 -25.46 -6.40
C LYS A 121 -1.60 -26.32 -7.41
N GLY A 122 -0.37 -26.75 -7.05
CA GLY A 122 0.47 -27.59 -7.89
C GLY A 122 1.18 -26.86 -9.05
N GLN A 123 1.15 -25.54 -9.07
CA GLN A 123 1.91 -24.71 -10.01
C GLN A 123 3.02 -23.98 -9.28
N SER A 124 4.22 -23.97 -9.87
CA SER A 124 5.39 -23.24 -9.38
C SER A 124 5.50 -21.90 -10.11
N PHE A 125 5.81 -20.84 -9.36
CA PHE A 125 6.00 -19.49 -9.88
C PHE A 125 7.08 -18.75 -9.04
N PRO A 126 7.60 -17.60 -9.52
CA PRO A 126 8.56 -16.81 -8.76
C PRO A 126 8.03 -16.50 -7.37
N GLY A 127 8.74 -16.93 -6.35
CA GLY A 127 8.40 -16.67 -4.95
C GLY A 127 8.81 -15.25 -4.54
N LYS A 128 8.34 -14.83 -3.38
CA LYS A 128 8.64 -13.51 -2.79
C LYS A 128 9.04 -13.69 -1.33
N ASN A 129 10.31 -13.46 -1.02
CA ASN A 129 10.82 -13.37 0.35
C ASN A 129 11.13 -11.92 0.70
N LEU A 130 11.07 -11.61 1.98
CA LEU A 130 11.44 -10.29 2.49
C LEU A 130 12.94 -10.15 2.58
N TRP A 131 13.42 -9.04 2.05
CA TRP A 131 14.81 -8.58 2.07
C TRP A 131 14.86 -7.15 2.58
N TYR A 132 16.05 -6.69 2.96
CA TYR A 132 16.30 -5.27 3.20
C TYR A 132 17.69 -4.87 2.73
N VAL A 133 17.86 -3.58 2.50
CA VAL A 133 19.16 -2.91 2.36
C VAL A 133 19.31 -1.88 3.46
N GLU A 134 20.55 -1.70 3.94
CA GLU A 134 20.86 -0.68 4.94
C GLU A 134 21.56 0.52 4.29
N ARG A 135 21.19 1.72 4.73
CA ARG A 135 21.85 2.95 4.28
C ARG A 135 23.23 3.05 4.92
N GLN A 136 24.23 3.13 4.07
CA GLN A 136 25.63 3.24 4.47
C GLN A 136 25.97 4.69 4.90
N ARG A 137 27.13 4.89 5.54
CA ARG A 137 27.59 6.21 5.98
C ARG A 137 27.76 7.21 4.83
N ASN A 138 28.07 6.74 3.63
CA ASN A 138 28.17 7.57 2.42
C ASN A 138 26.80 7.93 1.81
N GLY A 139 25.70 7.44 2.40
CA GLY A 139 24.32 7.67 1.93
C GLY A 139 23.85 6.69 0.85
N GLU A 140 24.67 5.75 0.42
CA GLU A 140 24.31 4.72 -0.54
C GLU A 140 23.66 3.52 0.16
N TRP A 141 22.96 2.67 -0.61
CA TRP A 141 22.44 1.41 -0.12
C TRP A 141 23.52 0.32 -0.14
N GLY A 142 23.57 -0.47 0.91
CA GLY A 142 24.41 -1.67 1.00
C GLY A 142 23.87 -2.82 0.18
N ALA A 143 24.52 -3.97 0.28
CA ALA A 143 24.05 -5.21 -0.34
C ALA A 143 22.74 -5.68 0.31
N PRO A 144 21.84 -6.32 -0.47
CA PRO A 144 20.62 -6.93 0.05
C PRO A 144 20.90 -8.01 1.11
N VAL A 145 20.14 -7.97 2.18
CA VAL A 145 20.19 -8.92 3.31
C VAL A 145 18.84 -9.63 3.41
N HIS A 146 18.87 -10.97 3.40
CA HIS A 146 17.67 -11.78 3.63
C HIS A 146 17.16 -11.59 5.05
N VAL A 147 15.86 -11.40 5.24
CA VAL A 147 15.27 -11.36 6.58
C VAL A 147 15.00 -12.78 7.04
N GLU A 148 15.70 -13.20 8.11
CA GLU A 148 15.50 -14.53 8.68
C GLU A 148 14.23 -14.61 9.53
N GLY A 149 13.60 -15.80 9.54
CA GLY A 149 12.50 -16.10 10.44
C GLY A 149 11.21 -16.56 9.75
N ASP A 150 10.19 -16.80 10.58
CA ASP A 150 8.88 -17.32 10.16
C ASP A 150 8.15 -16.42 9.14
N LEU A 151 8.47 -15.13 9.12
CA LEU A 151 7.80 -14.21 8.20
C LEU A 151 7.99 -14.63 6.71
N ASN A 152 9.12 -15.24 6.35
CA ASN A 152 9.38 -15.75 4.99
C ASN A 152 8.81 -17.15 4.71
N ARG A 153 8.05 -17.74 5.64
CA ARG A 153 7.41 -19.04 5.45
C ARG A 153 6.46 -19.02 4.25
N GLY A 154 6.63 -19.99 3.35
CA GLY A 154 5.79 -20.15 2.14
C GLY A 154 6.22 -19.32 0.94
N ALA A 155 7.28 -18.50 1.07
CA ALA A 155 7.84 -17.69 -0.03
C ALA A 155 6.82 -16.83 -0.79
N MET A 156 5.78 -16.34 -0.10
CA MET A 156 4.69 -15.54 -0.67
C MET A 156 4.32 -14.40 0.29
N ILE A 157 5.22 -13.43 0.41
CA ILE A 157 5.00 -12.20 1.15
C ILE A 157 4.71 -11.08 0.16
N TYR A 158 3.78 -10.19 0.53
CA TYR A 158 3.40 -9.03 -0.27
C TYR A 158 3.35 -7.77 0.58
N ASN A 159 3.76 -6.66 -0.03
CA ASN A 159 3.65 -5.28 0.46
C ASN A 159 4.03 -5.14 1.95
N PRO A 160 5.32 -5.24 2.29
CA PRO A 160 5.78 -4.98 3.65
C PRO A 160 5.52 -3.52 4.04
N SER A 161 5.23 -3.28 5.31
CA SER A 161 5.14 -1.95 5.92
C SER A 161 5.74 -2.00 7.31
N VAL A 162 6.46 -0.95 7.71
CA VAL A 162 7.34 -0.99 8.89
C VAL A 162 7.01 0.14 9.84
N THR A 163 6.89 -0.19 11.14
CA THR A 163 6.70 0.77 12.21
C THR A 163 8.03 1.31 12.75
N ALA A 164 7.98 2.39 13.53
CA ALA A 164 9.17 3.03 14.12
C ALA A 164 9.93 2.11 15.09
N ASN A 165 9.24 1.17 15.75
CA ASN A 165 9.87 0.16 16.62
C ASN A 165 10.41 -1.05 15.84
N GLY A 166 10.25 -1.08 14.51
CA GLY A 166 10.79 -2.11 13.63
C GLY A 166 9.87 -3.30 13.36
N ASP A 167 8.62 -3.29 13.85
CA ASP A 167 7.65 -4.33 13.51
C ASP A 167 7.33 -4.28 12.02
N VAL A 168 7.26 -5.43 11.36
CA VAL A 168 6.95 -5.57 9.93
C VAL A 168 5.56 -6.14 9.75
N TYR A 169 4.70 -5.38 9.06
CA TYR A 169 3.40 -5.82 8.58
C TYR A 169 3.51 -6.27 7.14
N PHE A 170 2.79 -7.30 6.75
CA PHE A 170 2.81 -7.83 5.40
C PHE A 170 1.55 -8.64 5.11
N SER A 171 1.27 -8.90 3.84
CA SER A 171 0.21 -9.79 3.42
C SER A 171 0.76 -11.17 3.11
N ALA A 172 0.02 -12.20 3.50
CA ALA A 172 0.33 -13.57 3.17
C ALA A 172 -0.92 -14.43 3.12
N HIS A 173 -0.81 -15.57 2.45
CA HIS A 173 -1.76 -16.68 2.58
C HIS A 173 -1.11 -17.77 3.42
N ARG A 174 -1.70 -18.07 4.59
CA ARG A 174 -1.18 -19.03 5.57
C ARG A 174 -2.29 -19.96 6.06
N ASP A 175 -1.95 -20.97 6.84
CA ASP A 175 -2.89 -21.99 7.33
C ASP A 175 -4.09 -21.40 8.10
N ASP A 176 -3.88 -20.29 8.80
CA ASP A 176 -4.89 -19.57 9.59
C ASP A 176 -5.60 -18.43 8.83
N SER A 177 -5.32 -18.27 7.54
CA SER A 177 -5.95 -17.24 6.70
C SER A 177 -7.24 -17.68 6.01
N GLY A 178 -7.60 -18.96 6.10
CA GLY A 178 -8.70 -19.53 5.32
C GLY A 178 -8.39 -19.56 3.84
N ALA A 179 -9.34 -19.15 2.98
CA ALA A 179 -9.15 -19.11 1.52
C ALA A 179 -8.65 -17.74 0.99
N ALA A 180 -8.44 -16.76 1.86
CA ALA A 180 -8.15 -15.38 1.52
C ALA A 180 -6.76 -14.97 2.01
N TYR A 181 -6.17 -13.96 1.36
CA TYR A 181 -5.00 -13.28 1.92
C TYR A 181 -5.38 -12.51 3.18
N GLN A 182 -4.49 -12.53 4.17
CA GLN A 182 -4.64 -11.78 5.42
C GLN A 182 -3.37 -10.99 5.73
N ILE A 183 -3.51 -10.00 6.61
CA ILE A 183 -2.39 -9.19 7.09
C ILE A 183 -1.80 -9.86 8.33
N TYR A 184 -0.49 -9.93 8.35
CA TYR A 184 0.32 -10.45 9.45
C TYR A 184 1.26 -9.37 9.97
N VAL A 185 1.70 -9.55 11.21
CA VAL A 185 2.75 -8.73 11.81
C VAL A 185 3.82 -9.64 12.44
N ALA A 186 5.07 -9.38 12.10
CA ALA A 186 6.24 -9.94 12.78
C ALA A 186 6.84 -8.86 13.70
N ARG A 187 6.84 -9.13 15.01
CA ARG A 187 7.33 -8.18 16.03
C ARG A 187 8.83 -8.20 16.10
N TRP A 188 9.45 -7.01 16.09
CA TRP A 188 10.89 -6.88 16.27
C TRP A 188 11.26 -6.97 17.74
N THR A 189 12.10 -7.93 18.12
CA THR A 189 12.53 -8.16 19.51
C THR A 189 13.80 -7.38 19.90
N GLY A 190 14.31 -6.54 19.00
CA GLY A 190 15.62 -5.88 19.13
C GLY A 190 16.78 -6.73 18.58
N LYS A 191 16.55 -8.01 18.29
CA LYS A 191 17.56 -8.95 17.77
C LYS A 191 17.07 -9.78 16.58
N ALA A 192 15.83 -10.23 16.62
CA ALA A 192 15.22 -11.06 15.59
C ALA A 192 13.72 -10.75 15.50
N TYR A 193 13.08 -11.20 14.44
CA TYR A 193 11.63 -11.19 14.35
C TYR A 193 11.02 -12.37 15.10
N ALA A 194 9.97 -12.11 15.88
CA ALA A 194 9.12 -13.16 16.43
C ALA A 194 8.32 -13.83 15.31
N ASN A 195 7.72 -14.98 15.61
CA ASN A 195 6.79 -15.61 14.69
C ASN A 195 5.66 -14.64 14.32
N ALA A 196 5.33 -14.60 13.05
CA ALA A 196 4.31 -13.69 12.56
C ALA A 196 2.92 -14.11 13.04
N GLU A 197 2.16 -13.14 13.48
CA GLU A 197 0.78 -13.28 13.96
C GLU A 197 -0.17 -12.60 12.99
N ARG A 198 -1.35 -13.20 12.75
CA ARG A 198 -2.39 -12.58 11.95
C ARG A 198 -2.97 -11.36 12.69
N VAL A 199 -3.09 -10.24 12.00
CA VAL A 199 -3.76 -9.05 12.52
C VAL A 199 -5.26 -9.31 12.56
N ASP A 200 -5.88 -9.15 13.71
CA ASP A 200 -7.33 -9.33 13.86
C ASP A 200 -8.07 -8.09 13.33
N LEU A 201 -8.63 -8.23 12.14
CA LEU A 201 -9.50 -7.24 11.49
C LEU A 201 -10.96 -7.79 11.35
N GLY A 202 -11.29 -8.86 12.07
CA GLY A 202 -12.59 -9.52 12.05
C GLY A 202 -12.64 -10.75 11.11
N ASP A 203 -13.74 -10.94 10.37
CA ASP A 203 -13.99 -12.12 9.54
C ASP A 203 -12.89 -12.32 8.48
N ILE A 204 -12.39 -13.55 8.33
CA ILE A 204 -11.30 -13.93 7.41
C ILE A 204 -11.79 -14.35 6.02
N LYS A 205 -13.05 -14.14 5.67
CA LYS A 205 -13.60 -14.53 4.36
C LYS A 205 -13.12 -13.64 3.22
N ASN A 206 -12.81 -12.37 3.53
CA ASN A 206 -12.41 -11.37 2.57
C ASN A 206 -10.90 -11.27 2.48
N ASN A 207 -10.37 -10.95 1.28
CA ASN A 207 -8.97 -10.60 1.14
C ASN A 207 -8.68 -9.27 1.83
N ARG A 208 -7.59 -9.26 2.60
CA ARG A 208 -7.00 -8.06 3.20
C ARG A 208 -5.52 -8.07 2.92
N MET A 209 -5.11 -7.15 2.08
CA MET A 209 -3.78 -7.11 1.49
C MET A 209 -3.16 -5.73 1.63
N ASP A 210 -1.88 -5.66 1.33
CA ASP A 210 -1.14 -4.42 1.13
C ASP A 210 -1.25 -3.46 2.32
N PRO A 211 -0.76 -3.87 3.51
CA PRO A 211 -0.85 -3.02 4.69
C PRO A 211 0.03 -1.78 4.56
N GLY A 212 -0.52 -0.60 4.83
CA GLY A 212 0.20 0.63 5.15
C GLY A 212 0.01 0.94 6.63
N VAL A 213 1.04 0.74 7.45
CA VAL A 213 0.95 0.99 8.90
C VAL A 213 1.48 2.37 9.26
N ASP A 214 0.78 3.06 10.16
CA ASP A 214 1.29 4.25 10.83
C ASP A 214 2.61 3.93 11.58
N PRO A 215 3.67 4.75 11.50
CA PRO A 215 4.91 4.50 12.21
C PRO A 215 4.77 4.23 13.70
N ASP A 216 3.84 4.89 14.38
CA ASP A 216 3.54 4.66 15.80
C ASP A 216 2.52 3.52 16.02
N GLY A 217 2.02 2.91 14.94
CA GLY A 217 1.07 1.81 14.98
C GLY A 217 -0.34 2.21 15.42
N ARG A 218 -0.73 3.49 15.33
CA ARG A 218 -2.04 4.01 15.77
C ARG A 218 -3.18 3.57 14.85
N PHE A 219 -2.88 3.35 13.58
CA PHE A 219 -3.84 2.89 12.58
C PHE A 219 -3.13 2.10 11.47
N LEU A 220 -3.95 1.39 10.70
CA LEU A 220 -3.54 0.58 9.57
C LEU A 220 -4.48 0.87 8.40
N VAL A 221 -3.95 1.19 7.24
CA VAL A 221 -4.69 1.17 5.97
C VAL A 221 -4.37 -0.11 5.21
N TYR A 222 -5.29 -0.59 4.39
CA TYR A 222 -5.06 -1.80 3.60
C TYR A 222 -6.00 -1.87 2.40
N ALA A 223 -5.67 -2.68 1.42
CA ALA A 223 -6.54 -3.04 0.32
C ALA A 223 -7.40 -4.25 0.68
N GLY A 224 -8.70 -4.20 0.43
CA GLY A 224 -9.62 -5.29 0.76
C GLY A 224 -10.82 -5.34 -0.16
N ASN A 225 -11.56 -6.46 -0.10
CA ASN A 225 -12.81 -6.65 -0.82
C ASN A 225 -13.95 -6.94 0.16
N GLU A 226 -14.15 -6.03 1.12
CA GLU A 226 -15.25 -6.10 2.09
C GLU A 226 -16.60 -5.94 1.39
N GLY A 227 -17.72 -6.15 2.13
CA GLY A 227 -19.05 -6.16 1.54
C GLY A 227 -19.56 -4.84 0.98
N ASP A 228 -18.85 -3.72 1.23
CA ASP A 228 -19.14 -2.37 0.75
C ASP A 228 -18.12 -1.86 -0.29
N SER A 229 -17.27 -2.74 -0.83
CA SER A 229 -16.33 -2.39 -1.89
C SER A 229 -17.02 -1.91 -3.16
N LEU A 230 -16.47 -0.87 -3.77
CA LEU A 230 -16.93 -0.30 -5.04
C LEU A 230 -16.33 -1.03 -6.25
N GLY A 231 -15.06 -1.48 -6.10
CA GLY A 231 -14.26 -2.14 -7.12
C GLY A 231 -13.86 -3.58 -6.74
N SER A 232 -12.81 -4.07 -7.38
CA SER A 232 -12.27 -5.42 -7.10
C SER A 232 -11.47 -5.47 -5.80
N ALA A 233 -10.86 -4.36 -5.40
CA ALA A 233 -10.32 -4.10 -4.08
C ALA A 233 -10.36 -2.59 -3.82
N ASP A 234 -10.68 -2.21 -2.59
CA ASP A 234 -10.81 -0.84 -2.12
C ASP A 234 -9.91 -0.61 -0.90
N ILE A 235 -9.64 0.65 -0.60
CA ILE A 235 -8.82 1.02 0.56
C ILE A 235 -9.70 1.22 1.80
N TYR A 236 -9.29 0.56 2.86
CA TYR A 236 -9.90 0.62 4.19
C TYR A 236 -8.89 1.13 5.21
N ILE A 237 -9.38 1.70 6.30
CA ILE A 237 -8.59 2.10 7.45
C ILE A 237 -9.15 1.44 8.72
N SER A 238 -8.26 1.01 9.62
CA SER A 238 -8.62 0.52 10.94
C SER A 238 -7.78 1.22 11.99
N PHE A 239 -8.43 1.87 12.93
CA PHE A 239 -7.78 2.57 14.06
C PHE A 239 -7.57 1.60 15.21
N ARG A 240 -6.49 1.78 15.97
CA ARG A 240 -6.22 0.96 17.16
C ARG A 240 -6.69 1.67 18.41
N ASP A 241 -7.23 0.88 19.31
CA ASP A 241 -7.55 1.33 20.65
C ASP A 241 -6.29 1.44 21.53
N LYS A 242 -6.47 1.90 22.77
CA LYS A 242 -5.40 2.04 23.77
C LYS A 242 -4.68 0.72 24.11
N ASP A 243 -5.31 -0.41 23.85
CA ASP A 243 -4.75 -1.74 24.10
C ASP A 243 -4.06 -2.31 22.84
N GLY A 244 -3.98 -1.51 21.76
CA GLY A 244 -3.36 -1.86 20.48
C GLY A 244 -4.22 -2.77 19.59
N LYS A 245 -5.47 -3.01 19.95
CA LYS A 245 -6.41 -3.83 19.18
C LYS A 245 -7.00 -3.01 18.03
N CYS A 246 -7.05 -3.61 16.84
CA CYS A 246 -7.70 -2.99 15.68
C CYS A 246 -9.21 -2.85 15.89
N GLY A 247 -9.74 -1.68 15.61
CA GLY A 247 -11.17 -1.41 15.53
C GLY A 247 -11.78 -1.94 14.24
N LYS A 248 -13.10 -1.78 14.11
CA LYS A 248 -13.80 -2.14 12.87
C LYS A 248 -13.22 -1.34 11.71
N PRO A 249 -12.88 -2.00 10.59
CA PRO A 249 -12.43 -1.29 9.39
C PRO A 249 -13.50 -0.32 8.85
N GLU A 250 -13.02 0.82 8.37
CA GLU A 250 -13.83 1.87 7.75
C GLU A 250 -13.41 2.03 6.29
N HIS A 251 -14.37 2.07 5.38
CA HIS A 251 -14.14 2.31 3.96
C HIS A 251 -13.79 3.78 3.72
N LEU A 252 -12.73 4.06 2.95
CA LEU A 252 -12.28 5.45 2.71
C LEU A 252 -13.15 6.26 1.71
N GLY A 253 -14.26 5.67 1.25
CA GLY A 253 -15.22 6.37 0.40
C GLY A 253 -14.81 6.50 -1.07
N GLY A 254 -15.72 7.05 -1.88
CA GLY A 254 -15.57 7.14 -3.33
C GLY A 254 -14.55 8.16 -3.82
N ASP A 255 -14.02 9.02 -2.96
CA ASP A 255 -12.94 9.94 -3.33
C ASP A 255 -11.59 9.20 -3.44
N VAL A 256 -11.34 8.23 -2.53
CA VAL A 256 -10.16 7.36 -2.57
C VAL A 256 -10.39 6.14 -3.44
N ASN A 257 -11.54 5.50 -3.32
CA ASN A 257 -11.90 4.25 -3.98
C ASN A 257 -12.70 4.48 -5.26
N SER A 258 -12.62 3.56 -6.21
CA SER A 258 -13.33 3.63 -7.48
C SER A 258 -13.94 2.27 -7.84
N LYS A 259 -14.54 2.17 -9.04
CA LYS A 259 -15.00 0.88 -9.59
C LYS A 259 -13.87 -0.02 -10.09
N SER A 260 -12.63 0.44 -9.99
CA SER A 260 -11.45 -0.27 -10.44
C SER A 260 -10.80 -1.05 -9.29
N LEU A 261 -9.50 -1.22 -9.33
CA LEU A 261 -8.71 -1.79 -8.26
C LEU A 261 -7.90 -0.67 -7.61
N GLU A 262 -7.98 -0.56 -6.30
CA GLU A 262 -7.11 0.25 -5.46
C GLU A 262 -6.28 -0.66 -4.55
N ASN A 263 -4.94 -0.49 -4.57
CA ASN A 263 -4.06 -1.30 -3.74
C ASN A 263 -2.76 -0.56 -3.35
N ALA A 264 -1.88 -1.26 -2.63
CA ALA A 264 -0.57 -0.78 -2.19
C ALA A 264 -0.59 0.62 -1.54
N PRO A 265 -1.46 0.86 -0.53
CA PRO A 265 -1.52 2.14 0.16
C PRO A 265 -0.23 2.38 0.95
N SER A 266 0.23 3.63 0.94
CA SER A 266 1.40 4.07 1.71
C SER A 266 1.27 5.54 2.09
N PHE A 267 2.13 6.02 2.99
CA PHE A 267 2.09 7.40 3.47
C PHE A 267 3.24 8.22 2.90
N GLY A 268 2.95 9.50 2.63
CA GLY A 268 3.94 10.49 2.28
C GLY A 268 4.71 11.02 3.50
N ARG A 269 5.20 12.25 3.39
CA ARG A 269 5.95 12.90 4.47
C ARG A 269 5.14 13.11 5.74
N GLY A 270 3.83 13.38 5.58
CA GLY A 270 2.86 13.49 6.68
C GLY A 270 1.79 12.41 6.53
N PHE A 271 1.25 11.91 7.64
CA PHE A 271 0.25 10.84 7.59
C PHE A 271 -1.06 11.24 6.92
N GLY A 272 -1.32 12.53 6.74
CA GLY A 272 -2.44 13.03 5.95
C GLY A 272 -2.31 12.75 4.46
N GLU A 273 -1.11 12.51 3.94
CA GLU A 273 -0.88 12.18 2.54
C GLU A 273 -0.89 10.66 2.33
N LEU A 274 -1.94 10.14 1.71
CA LEU A 274 -2.08 8.74 1.33
C LEU A 274 -1.75 8.58 -0.15
N TYR A 275 -0.87 7.64 -0.47
CA TYR A 275 -0.55 7.23 -1.84
C TYR A 275 -1.12 5.84 -2.08
N VAL A 276 -1.78 5.66 -3.22
CA VAL A 276 -2.49 4.42 -3.58
C VAL A 276 -2.22 4.12 -5.05
N ALA A 277 -1.95 2.87 -5.36
CA ALA A 277 -1.96 2.43 -6.74
C ALA A 277 -3.39 2.13 -7.19
N SER A 278 -3.80 2.67 -8.33
CA SER A 278 -5.16 2.50 -8.85
C SER A 278 -5.16 2.23 -10.36
N GLN A 279 -6.03 1.31 -10.78
CA GLN A 279 -6.30 1.03 -12.19
C GLN A 279 -7.38 1.95 -12.79
N ARG A 280 -7.79 3.00 -12.07
CA ARG A 280 -8.74 3.95 -12.63
C ARG A 280 -8.17 4.60 -13.90
N GLY A 281 -8.95 4.60 -14.95
CA GLY A 281 -8.56 5.13 -16.25
C GLY A 281 -9.49 6.26 -16.68
N VAL A 282 -9.25 6.77 -17.90
CA VAL A 282 -10.19 7.70 -18.53
C VAL A 282 -11.46 6.96 -18.92
N GLU A 283 -12.61 7.42 -18.42
CA GLU A 283 -13.90 6.86 -18.80
C GLU A 283 -14.21 7.25 -20.26
N MET A 284 -14.34 6.24 -21.13
CA MET A 284 -14.60 6.45 -22.55
C MET A 284 -16.11 6.49 -22.80
N THR A 285 -16.57 7.54 -23.46
CA THR A 285 -17.95 7.65 -23.98
C THR A 285 -17.97 7.48 -25.49
N PHE A 286 -18.96 6.78 -26.02
CA PHE A 286 -19.08 6.51 -27.44
C PHE A 286 -20.40 7.08 -27.99
N PRO A 287 -20.41 7.57 -29.26
CA PRO A 287 -19.26 7.65 -30.17
C PRO A 287 -18.28 8.76 -29.75
N LYS A 288 -16.98 8.47 -29.83
CA LYS A 288 -15.92 9.46 -29.62
C LYS A 288 -15.41 10.04 -30.93
N GLN A 289 -14.66 11.13 -30.86
CA GLN A 289 -13.90 11.61 -31.99
C GLN A 289 -12.96 10.52 -32.52
N ARG A 290 -12.87 10.38 -33.85
CA ARG A 290 -11.97 9.40 -34.48
C ARG A 290 -10.51 9.70 -34.09
N ASP A 291 -9.82 8.71 -33.57
CA ASP A 291 -8.40 8.82 -33.28
C ASP A 291 -7.55 8.93 -34.55
N THR A 292 -6.49 9.70 -34.47
CA THR A 292 -5.31 9.51 -35.30
C THR A 292 -4.41 8.45 -34.66
N TYR A 293 -3.47 7.88 -35.41
CA TYR A 293 -2.47 6.95 -34.85
C TYR A 293 -1.70 7.57 -33.67
N GLU A 294 -1.29 8.84 -33.84
CA GLU A 294 -0.56 9.58 -32.80
C GLU A 294 -1.40 9.77 -31.51
N SER A 295 -2.68 10.20 -31.65
CA SER A 295 -3.55 10.36 -30.47
C SER A 295 -3.82 9.02 -29.78
N LEU A 296 -4.02 7.93 -30.55
CA LEU A 296 -4.19 6.60 -30.03
C LEU A 296 -2.93 6.16 -29.21
N MET A 297 -1.74 6.29 -29.81
CA MET A 297 -0.51 5.89 -29.15
C MET A 297 -0.20 6.74 -27.91
N LYS A 298 -0.55 8.03 -27.93
CA LYS A 298 -0.43 8.89 -26.74
C LYS A 298 -1.35 8.39 -25.61
N THR A 299 -2.57 7.98 -25.92
CA THR A 299 -3.49 7.41 -24.92
C THR A 299 -2.97 6.06 -24.39
N LEU A 300 -2.58 5.14 -25.29
CA LEU A 300 -2.15 3.80 -24.89
C LEU A 300 -0.82 3.78 -24.11
N ASN A 301 0.09 4.71 -24.41
CA ASN A 301 1.39 4.81 -23.72
C ASN A 301 1.41 5.85 -22.60
N GLY A 302 0.32 6.55 -22.38
CA GLY A 302 0.18 7.53 -21.31
C GLY A 302 -0.37 6.93 -20.03
N PRO A 303 -0.35 7.67 -18.91
CA PRO A 303 -1.03 7.26 -17.70
C PRO A 303 -2.54 7.19 -17.93
N LEU A 304 -3.26 6.55 -17.02
CA LEU A 304 -4.73 6.37 -17.06
C LEU A 304 -5.23 5.51 -18.23
N ASN A 305 -4.38 4.65 -18.78
CA ASN A 305 -4.72 3.68 -19.83
C ASN A 305 -5.31 2.37 -19.28
N GLY A 306 -5.57 2.28 -17.97
CA GLY A 306 -6.00 1.09 -17.24
C GLY A 306 -4.87 0.34 -16.55
N SER A 307 -3.62 0.78 -16.72
CA SER A 307 -2.51 0.33 -15.87
C SER A 307 -2.63 0.95 -14.47
N ARG A 308 -2.02 0.31 -13.47
CA ARG A 308 -1.95 0.89 -12.13
C ARG A 308 -1.02 2.10 -12.16
N ASN A 309 -1.54 3.23 -11.73
CA ASN A 309 -0.75 4.44 -11.50
C ASN A 309 -0.87 4.85 -10.04
N ILE A 310 0.12 5.58 -9.55
CA ILE A 310 0.14 6.07 -8.17
C ILE A 310 -0.67 7.37 -8.08
N TRP A 311 -1.61 7.40 -7.16
CA TRP A 311 -2.46 8.55 -6.83
C TRP A 311 -2.16 9.05 -5.43
N ARG A 312 -2.29 10.35 -5.22
CA ARG A 312 -2.16 11.01 -3.93
C ARG A 312 -3.52 11.52 -3.45
N PHE A 313 -3.83 11.28 -2.19
CA PHE A 313 -5.06 11.72 -1.52
C PHE A 313 -4.71 12.41 -0.21
N ASP A 314 -5.54 13.35 0.22
CA ASP A 314 -5.49 13.92 1.57
C ASP A 314 -6.57 13.26 2.44
N ILE A 315 -6.13 12.53 3.46
CA ILE A 315 -7.01 11.87 4.44
C ILE A 315 -6.92 12.55 5.84
N SER A 316 -6.39 13.77 5.91
CA SER A 316 -6.20 14.48 7.17
C SER A 316 -7.50 14.66 7.96
N ASP A 317 -8.65 14.83 7.29
CA ASP A 317 -9.95 14.93 7.94
C ASP A 317 -10.37 13.62 8.60
N VAL A 318 -10.13 12.48 7.93
CA VAL A 318 -10.38 11.15 8.51
C VAL A 318 -9.56 10.95 9.76
N LEU A 319 -8.27 11.28 9.73
CA LEU A 319 -7.37 11.14 10.87
C LEU A 319 -7.76 12.07 12.02
N ARG A 320 -8.12 13.33 11.72
CA ARG A 320 -8.57 14.30 12.74
C ARG A 320 -9.85 13.86 13.45
N ALA A 321 -10.79 13.25 12.73
CA ALA A 321 -12.02 12.71 13.33
C ALA A 321 -11.74 11.66 14.40
N HIS A 322 -10.60 10.94 14.29
CA HIS A 322 -10.13 9.95 15.25
C HIS A 322 -9.07 10.49 16.23
N GLY A 323 -8.93 11.82 16.32
CA GLY A 323 -8.00 12.47 17.25
C GLY A 323 -6.51 12.36 16.86
N ILE A 324 -6.20 11.90 15.65
CA ILE A 324 -4.83 11.79 15.14
C ILE A 324 -4.49 13.10 14.41
N ARG A 325 -3.43 13.76 14.87
CA ARG A 325 -2.88 14.94 14.19
C ARG A 325 -1.80 14.48 13.22
N SER A 326 -1.93 14.92 11.95
CA SER A 326 -0.94 14.72 10.88
C SER A 326 0.28 15.61 11.08
#